data_6f9a2c0682aae65d417e9812fc36100b
#
_entry.id   6f9a2c0682aae65d417e9812fc36100b
#
_cell.length_a   1.000
_cell.length_b   1.000
_cell.length_c   1.000
_cell.angle_alpha   90.00
_cell.angle_beta   90.00
_cell.angle_gamma   90.00
#
_symmetry.space_group_name_H-M   'P 1'
#
loop_
_entity.id
_entity.type
_entity.pdbx_description
1 polymer ?
#
loop_
_entity_poly.entity_id
_entity_poly.type
_entity_poly.pdbx_seq_one_letter_code
_entity_poly.pdbx_strand_id
1 'polypeptide(L)'
;MIDFVEDTLFTRITQILNEEAKQLARCKKILTLYLIFCQRNPGITRILSGDALMGEHERLRERVSQVYDRIETQLRQCLRMAEMEEGWRTAIPVNPAANMLLATAEGRIAQFVRSNFAQSPTEGWDDQWTIATSAIGIEVPKGD
;
A
#
# COMPACT_ATOMS: atom_id res chain seq x y z
N MET A 1 -0.33 -19.06 -8.57
CA MET A 1 0.24 -17.70 -8.67
C MET A 1 -0.37 -16.74 -7.66
N ILE A 2 -1.69 -16.58 -7.66
CA ILE A 2 -2.34 -15.65 -6.71
C ILE A 2 -2.19 -16.11 -5.24
N ASP A 3 -2.17 -17.40 -4.97
CA ASP A 3 -1.90 -17.92 -3.63
C ASP A 3 -0.52 -17.51 -3.14
N PHE A 4 0.48 -17.55 -4.01
CA PHE A 4 1.84 -17.09 -3.71
C PHE A 4 1.85 -15.60 -3.36
N VAL A 5 1.11 -14.78 -4.10
CA VAL A 5 0.99 -13.34 -3.83
C VAL A 5 0.38 -13.10 -2.45
N GLU A 6 -0.75 -13.73 -2.18
CA GLU A 6 -1.45 -13.60 -0.89
C GLU A 6 -0.57 -14.06 0.26
N ASP A 7 0.00 -15.26 0.16
CA ASP A 7 0.82 -15.82 1.23
C ASP A 7 2.05 -14.95 1.49
N THR A 8 2.73 -14.51 0.44
CA THR A 8 3.95 -13.70 0.59
C THR A 8 3.65 -12.34 1.20
N LEU A 9 2.66 -11.62 0.66
CA LEU A 9 2.34 -10.28 1.13
C LEU A 9 1.77 -10.31 2.54
N PHE A 10 0.78 -11.15 2.81
CA PHE A 10 0.06 -11.09 4.09
C PHE A 10 0.82 -11.73 5.24
N THR A 11 1.69 -12.70 4.98
CA THR A 11 2.64 -13.18 5.99
C THR A 11 3.57 -12.06 6.42
N ARG A 12 4.11 -11.31 5.47
CA ARG A 12 5.01 -10.18 5.76
C ARG A 12 4.28 -9.03 6.43
N ILE A 13 3.05 -8.73 6.01
CA ILE A 13 2.22 -7.71 6.67
C ILE A 13 2.00 -8.07 8.14
N THR A 14 1.68 -9.34 8.42
CA THR A 14 1.53 -9.81 9.81
C THR A 14 2.81 -9.58 10.61
N GLN A 15 3.98 -9.86 10.02
CA GLN A 15 5.26 -9.59 10.67
C GLN A 15 5.46 -8.11 10.96
N ILE A 16 5.12 -7.24 10.01
CA ILE A 16 5.20 -5.78 10.19
C ILE A 16 4.34 -5.34 11.36
N LEU A 17 3.10 -5.84 11.41
CA LEU A 17 2.17 -5.50 12.50
C LEU A 17 2.67 -5.98 13.87
N ASN A 18 3.40 -7.09 13.91
CA ASN A 18 3.96 -7.62 15.16
C ASN A 18 5.24 -6.89 15.60
N GLU A 19 6.06 -6.43 14.65
CA GLU A 19 7.38 -5.87 14.92
C GLU A 19 7.39 -4.36 15.04
N GLU A 20 6.50 -3.65 14.33
CA GLU A 20 6.47 -2.20 14.30
C GLU A 20 5.35 -1.65 15.18
N ALA A 21 5.72 -0.87 16.19
CA ALA A 21 4.76 -0.31 17.14
C ALA A 21 4.06 0.94 16.62
N LYS A 22 4.71 1.71 15.73
CA LYS A 22 4.19 2.98 15.24
C LYS A 22 3.27 2.77 14.04
N GLN A 23 2.06 3.34 14.12
CA GLN A 23 1.00 3.08 13.13
C GLN A 23 1.34 3.66 11.75
N LEU A 24 1.84 4.90 11.69
CA LEU A 24 2.25 5.48 10.40
C LEU A 24 3.44 4.75 9.80
N ALA A 25 4.38 4.28 10.64
CA ALA A 25 5.48 3.46 10.17
C ALA A 25 5.00 2.12 9.62
N ARG A 26 3.96 1.53 10.21
CA ARG A 26 3.31 0.33 9.66
C ARG A 26 2.77 0.59 8.26
N CYS A 27 2.06 1.69 8.05
CA CYS A 27 1.55 2.06 6.74
C CYS A 27 2.68 2.16 5.71
N LYS A 28 3.76 2.85 6.06
CA LYS A 28 4.93 2.99 5.17
C LYS A 28 5.53 1.63 4.83
N LYS A 29 5.73 0.78 5.83
CA LYS A 29 6.33 -0.55 5.63
C LYS A 29 5.45 -1.44 4.78
N ILE A 30 4.14 -1.40 4.95
CA ILE A 30 3.19 -2.17 4.14
C ILE A 30 3.28 -1.75 2.67
N LEU A 31 3.24 -0.47 2.39
CA LEU A 31 3.32 0.03 1.01
C LEU A 31 4.70 -0.19 0.40
N THR A 32 5.77 -0.02 1.18
CA THR A 32 7.13 -0.32 0.72
C THR A 32 7.28 -1.79 0.38
N LEU A 33 6.72 -2.68 1.20
CA LEU A 33 6.68 -4.11 0.91
C LEU A 33 5.99 -4.40 -0.43
N TYR A 34 4.85 -3.77 -0.68
CA TYR A 34 4.13 -3.92 -1.94
C TYR A 34 5.00 -3.49 -3.13
N LEU A 35 5.66 -2.33 -3.03
CA LEU A 35 6.53 -1.84 -4.09
C LEU A 35 7.70 -2.78 -4.35
N ILE A 36 8.36 -3.26 -3.29
CA ILE A 36 9.50 -4.18 -3.40
C ILE A 36 9.05 -5.52 -3.98
N PHE A 37 7.92 -6.03 -3.54
CA PHE A 37 7.36 -7.29 -4.07
C PHE A 37 7.14 -7.19 -5.58
N CYS A 38 6.52 -6.11 -6.03
CA CYS A 38 6.28 -5.89 -7.46
C CYS A 38 7.58 -5.73 -8.25
N GLN A 39 8.55 -5.02 -7.68
CA GLN A 39 9.84 -4.82 -8.33
C GLN A 39 10.58 -6.15 -8.53
N ARG A 40 10.46 -7.07 -7.59
CA ARG A 40 11.11 -8.38 -7.65
C ARG A 40 10.35 -9.40 -8.49
N ASN A 41 9.09 -9.11 -8.82
CA ASN A 41 8.21 -10.04 -9.54
C ASN A 41 7.52 -9.36 -10.73
N PRO A 42 8.29 -8.95 -11.78
CA PRO A 42 7.72 -8.17 -12.89
C PRO A 42 6.58 -8.89 -13.62
N GLY A 43 6.70 -10.20 -13.83
CA GLY A 43 5.65 -10.98 -14.50
C GLY A 43 4.34 -10.99 -13.72
N ILE A 44 4.42 -11.18 -12.40
CA ILE A 44 3.27 -11.14 -11.51
C ILE A 44 2.69 -9.72 -11.47
N THR A 45 3.56 -8.71 -11.51
CA THR A 45 3.16 -7.30 -11.46
C THR A 45 2.27 -6.92 -12.64
N ARG A 46 2.52 -7.44 -13.84
CA ARG A 46 1.63 -7.21 -14.99
C ARG A 46 0.22 -7.69 -14.69
N ILE A 47 0.09 -8.83 -14.04
CA ILE A 47 -1.22 -9.39 -13.67
C ILE A 47 -1.88 -8.51 -12.59
N LEU A 48 -1.12 -8.12 -11.57
CA LEU A 48 -1.64 -7.26 -10.49
C LEU A 48 -2.05 -5.87 -11.00
N SER A 49 -1.39 -5.35 -12.03
CA SER A 49 -1.74 -4.06 -12.62
C SER A 49 -2.93 -4.12 -13.60
N GLY A 50 -3.44 -5.31 -13.88
CA GLY A 50 -4.63 -5.51 -14.69
C GLY A 50 -4.40 -5.74 -16.18
N ASP A 51 -3.17 -5.56 -16.69
CA ASP A 51 -2.89 -5.68 -18.11
C ASP A 51 -3.22 -7.06 -18.67
N ALA A 52 -2.90 -8.11 -17.92
CA ALA A 52 -3.10 -9.49 -18.36
C ALA A 52 -4.50 -10.03 -18.05
N LEU A 53 -5.38 -9.22 -17.44
CA LEU A 53 -6.72 -9.64 -17.04
C LEU A 53 -7.80 -9.28 -18.05
N MET A 54 -7.44 -8.57 -19.12
CA MET A 54 -8.40 -8.18 -20.15
C MET A 54 -8.87 -9.43 -20.92
N GLY A 55 -10.14 -9.78 -20.72
CA GLY A 55 -10.79 -10.88 -21.42
C GLY A 55 -10.59 -12.25 -20.78
N GLU A 56 -9.84 -12.38 -19.68
CA GLU A 56 -9.61 -13.65 -19.03
C GLU A 56 -10.10 -13.66 -17.57
N HIS A 57 -10.59 -14.78 -17.15
CA HIS A 57 -10.88 -15.22 -15.77
C HIS A 57 -11.31 -14.12 -14.80
N GLU A 58 -12.58 -13.83 -14.83
CA GLU A 58 -13.23 -12.94 -13.83
C GLU A 58 -12.86 -13.31 -12.40
N ARG A 59 -12.71 -14.60 -12.12
CA ARG A 59 -12.31 -15.10 -10.80
C ARG A 59 -10.92 -14.62 -10.38
N LEU A 60 -9.96 -14.58 -11.30
CA LEU A 60 -8.63 -14.06 -11.01
C LEU A 60 -8.67 -12.55 -10.76
N ARG A 61 -9.46 -11.83 -11.54
CA ARG A 61 -9.67 -10.40 -11.36
C ARG A 61 -10.24 -10.10 -9.97
N GLU A 62 -11.23 -10.88 -9.53
CA GLU A 62 -11.81 -10.74 -8.20
C GLU A 62 -10.79 -10.98 -7.10
N ARG A 63 -9.95 -12.01 -7.24
CA ARG A 63 -8.92 -12.30 -6.25
C ARG A 63 -7.84 -11.24 -6.19
N VAL A 64 -7.44 -10.69 -7.34
CA VAL A 64 -6.51 -9.55 -7.39
C VAL A 64 -7.12 -8.35 -6.67
N SER A 65 -8.38 -8.03 -6.97
CA SER A 65 -9.10 -6.95 -6.30
C SER A 65 -9.14 -7.14 -4.78
N GLN A 66 -9.35 -8.36 -4.32
CA GLN A 66 -9.35 -8.70 -2.89
C GLN A 66 -8.00 -8.46 -2.22
N VAL A 67 -6.89 -8.72 -2.94
CA VAL A 67 -5.54 -8.42 -2.41
C VAL A 67 -5.42 -6.92 -2.12
N TYR A 68 -5.82 -6.07 -3.05
CA TYR A 68 -5.76 -4.62 -2.87
C TYR A 68 -6.71 -4.15 -1.77
N ASP A 69 -7.92 -4.70 -1.71
CA ASP A 69 -8.89 -4.36 -0.65
C ASP A 69 -8.35 -4.70 0.74
N ARG A 70 -7.66 -5.82 0.88
CA ARG A 70 -7.04 -6.21 2.15
C ARG A 70 -5.90 -5.28 2.55
N ILE A 71 -5.07 -4.86 1.59
CA ILE A 71 -4.01 -3.88 1.84
C ILE A 71 -4.64 -2.56 2.30
N GLU A 72 -5.64 -2.07 1.59
CA GLU A 72 -6.31 -0.82 1.93
C GLU A 72 -6.98 -0.89 3.29
N THR A 73 -7.58 -2.02 3.64
CA THR A 73 -8.17 -2.24 4.97
C THR A 73 -7.12 -2.11 6.08
N GLN A 74 -5.94 -2.68 5.89
CA GLN A 74 -4.85 -2.54 6.84
C GLN A 74 -4.41 -1.08 7.00
N LEU A 75 -4.33 -0.35 5.89
CA LEU A 75 -4.00 1.07 5.95
C LEU A 75 -5.05 1.87 6.73
N ARG A 76 -6.33 1.60 6.50
CA ARG A 76 -7.42 2.25 7.24
C ARG A 76 -7.30 2.00 8.74
N GLN A 77 -7.04 0.76 9.13
CA GLN A 77 -6.89 0.40 10.54
C GLN A 77 -5.71 1.12 11.18
N CYS A 78 -4.56 1.16 10.50
CA CYS A 78 -3.38 1.85 10.99
C CYS A 78 -3.65 3.36 11.14
N LEU A 79 -4.33 3.98 10.19
CA LEU A 79 -4.66 5.40 10.26
C LEU A 79 -5.59 5.72 11.43
N ARG A 80 -6.59 4.89 11.68
CA ARG A 80 -7.49 5.05 12.84
C ARG A 80 -6.75 4.91 14.16
N MET A 81 -5.85 3.94 14.25
CA MET A 81 -5.06 3.72 15.46
C MET A 81 -4.04 4.84 15.68
N ALA A 82 -3.50 5.43 14.60
CA ALA A 82 -2.59 6.58 14.72
C ALA A 82 -3.29 7.78 15.38
N GLU A 83 -4.56 8.01 15.05
CA GLU A 83 -5.34 9.05 15.69
C GLU A 83 -5.48 8.81 17.18
N MET A 84 -5.76 7.57 17.57
CA MET A 84 -5.96 7.21 18.98
C MET A 84 -4.67 7.20 19.78
N GLU A 85 -3.58 6.72 19.19
CA GLU A 85 -2.35 6.41 19.94
C GLU A 85 -1.23 7.42 19.74
N GLU A 86 -1.20 8.13 18.61
CA GLU A 86 -0.02 8.91 18.21
C GLU A 86 -0.29 10.41 18.05
N GLY A 87 -1.49 10.85 18.38
CA GLY A 87 -1.82 12.28 18.25
C GLY A 87 -1.79 12.78 16.82
N TRP A 88 -2.08 11.92 15.85
CA TRP A 88 -2.09 12.22 14.42
C TRP A 88 -3.43 11.79 13.84
N ARG A 89 -4.02 12.63 13.01
CA ARG A 89 -5.27 12.29 12.33
C ARG A 89 -5.23 12.67 10.87
N THR A 90 -6.09 12.05 10.07
CA THR A 90 -6.26 12.44 8.68
C THR A 90 -7.03 13.75 8.58
N ALA A 91 -6.60 14.63 7.66
CA ALA A 91 -7.28 15.89 7.36
C ALA A 91 -8.61 15.68 6.62
N ILE A 92 -8.75 14.50 5.99
CA ILE A 92 -9.95 14.06 5.27
C ILE A 92 -10.41 12.74 5.92
N PRO A 93 -11.61 12.23 5.60
CA PRO A 93 -12.04 10.94 6.13
C PRO A 93 -11.02 9.83 5.87
N VAL A 94 -10.93 8.87 6.79
CA VAL A 94 -9.91 7.81 6.76
C VAL A 94 -9.98 6.98 5.47
N ASN A 95 -11.18 6.67 4.98
CA ASN A 95 -11.31 5.84 3.79
C ASN A 95 -10.66 6.47 2.55
N PRO A 96 -10.98 7.71 2.16
CA PRO A 96 -10.28 8.34 1.04
C PRO A 96 -8.80 8.62 1.31
N ALA A 97 -8.39 8.83 2.56
CA ALA A 97 -6.99 8.98 2.90
C ALA A 97 -6.20 7.70 2.64
N ALA A 98 -6.71 6.56 3.10
CA ALA A 98 -6.10 5.26 2.84
C ALA A 98 -6.05 4.95 1.34
N ASN A 99 -7.11 5.25 0.63
CA ASN A 99 -7.16 5.07 -0.82
C ASN A 99 -6.08 5.91 -1.53
N MET A 100 -5.89 7.17 -1.14
CA MET A 100 -4.84 8.02 -1.73
C MET A 100 -3.44 7.45 -1.52
N LEU A 101 -3.16 6.94 -0.33
CA LEU A 101 -1.86 6.33 -0.05
C LEU A 101 -1.62 5.10 -0.93
N LEU A 102 -2.61 4.23 -1.02
CA LEU A 102 -2.53 3.05 -1.88
C LEU A 102 -2.41 3.45 -3.35
N ALA A 103 -3.22 4.40 -3.81
CA ALA A 103 -3.20 4.88 -5.19
C ALA A 103 -1.84 5.48 -5.57
N THR A 104 -1.18 6.17 -4.64
CA THR A 104 0.17 6.68 -4.85
C THR A 104 1.15 5.54 -5.13
N ALA A 105 1.10 4.48 -4.33
CA ALA A 105 1.93 3.29 -4.54
C ALA A 105 1.56 2.58 -5.85
N GLU A 106 0.28 2.40 -6.12
CA GLU A 106 -0.18 1.78 -7.38
C GLU A 106 0.27 2.58 -8.60
N GLY A 107 0.26 3.91 -8.51
CA GLY A 107 0.78 4.78 -9.57
C GLY A 107 2.26 4.53 -9.85
N ARG A 108 3.07 4.31 -8.82
CA ARG A 108 4.47 3.95 -8.98
C ARG A 108 4.63 2.60 -9.69
N ILE A 109 3.75 1.64 -9.39
CA ILE A 109 3.77 0.34 -10.07
C ILE A 109 3.32 0.48 -11.53
N ALA A 110 2.32 1.29 -11.81
CA ALA A 110 1.91 1.58 -13.18
C ALA A 110 3.07 2.17 -14.02
N GLN A 111 3.85 3.08 -13.43
CA GLN A 111 5.04 3.64 -14.07
C GLN A 111 6.11 2.57 -14.32
N PHE A 112 6.32 1.68 -13.37
CA PHE A 112 7.25 0.56 -13.49
C PHE A 112 6.88 -0.34 -14.67
N VAL A 113 5.62 -0.74 -14.78
CA VAL A 113 5.12 -1.58 -15.89
C VAL A 113 5.22 -0.82 -17.21
N ARG A 114 4.75 0.44 -17.25
CA ARG A 114 4.75 1.26 -18.48
C ARG A 114 6.15 1.48 -19.03
N SER A 115 7.15 1.58 -18.16
CA SER A 115 8.55 1.76 -18.58
C SER A 115 9.24 0.45 -18.95
N ASN A 116 8.50 -0.61 -19.10
CA ASN A 116 9.05 -1.97 -19.29
C ASN A 116 10.02 -2.35 -18.19
N PHE A 117 9.61 -2.06 -16.94
CA PHE A 117 10.33 -2.37 -15.71
C PHE A 117 11.67 -1.62 -15.52
N ALA A 118 11.85 -0.53 -16.26
CA ALA A 118 13.07 0.27 -16.16
C ALA A 118 12.99 1.31 -15.02
N GLN A 119 11.81 1.85 -14.75
CA GLN A 119 11.62 2.88 -13.73
C GLN A 119 11.33 2.22 -12.37
N SER A 120 12.31 2.26 -11.46
CA SER A 120 12.17 1.64 -10.14
C SER A 120 11.02 2.25 -9.35
N PRO A 121 10.09 1.43 -8.82
CA PRO A 121 8.98 1.95 -8.02
C PRO A 121 9.39 2.45 -6.64
N THR A 122 10.59 2.11 -6.17
CA THR A 122 11.09 2.52 -4.86
C THR A 122 11.98 3.75 -4.90
N GLU A 123 12.42 4.18 -6.08
CA GLU A 123 13.24 5.38 -6.20
C GLU A 123 12.45 6.63 -5.80
N GLY A 124 12.97 7.39 -4.84
CA GLY A 124 12.30 8.58 -4.32
C GLY A 124 11.10 8.31 -3.44
N TRP A 125 10.82 7.06 -3.11
CA TRP A 125 9.63 6.69 -2.34
C TRP A 125 9.62 7.31 -0.94
N ASP A 126 10.75 7.38 -0.25
CA ASP A 126 10.82 7.97 1.09
C ASP A 126 10.40 9.44 1.09
N ASP A 127 10.89 10.20 0.12
CA ASP A 127 10.51 11.62 -0.03
C ASP A 127 9.02 11.76 -0.37
N GLN A 128 8.54 10.93 -1.27
CA GLN A 128 7.13 10.93 -1.65
C GLN A 128 6.21 10.57 -0.48
N TRP A 129 6.62 9.61 0.32
CA TRP A 129 5.89 9.23 1.54
C TRP A 129 5.81 10.40 2.51
N THR A 130 6.92 11.09 2.74
CA THR A 130 6.97 12.25 3.63
C THR A 130 6.01 13.34 3.17
N ILE A 131 5.99 13.65 1.87
CA ILE A 131 5.07 14.65 1.31
C ILE A 131 3.62 14.18 1.42
N ALA A 132 3.33 12.93 1.06
CA ALA A 132 1.97 12.39 1.11
C ALA A 132 1.39 12.44 2.53
N THR A 133 2.16 12.02 3.53
CA THR A 133 1.69 12.03 4.92
C THR A 133 1.59 13.45 5.49
N SER A 134 2.44 14.37 5.07
CA SER A 134 2.35 15.78 5.46
C SER A 134 1.09 16.44 4.88
N ALA A 135 0.68 16.03 3.68
CA ALA A 135 -0.51 16.59 3.04
C ALA A 135 -1.81 16.05 3.62
N ILE A 136 -1.87 14.76 3.93
CA ILE A 136 -3.10 14.11 4.40
C ILE A 136 -3.26 14.08 5.91
N GLY A 137 -2.21 14.41 6.66
CA GLY A 137 -2.19 14.28 8.11
C GLY A 137 -2.12 15.61 8.84
N ILE A 138 -2.71 15.61 10.01
CA ILE A 138 -2.67 16.75 10.94
C ILE A 138 -2.21 16.21 12.29
N GLU A 139 -1.20 16.86 12.89
CA GLU A 139 -0.85 16.56 14.26
C GLU A 139 -1.91 17.16 15.19
N VAL A 140 -2.44 16.31 16.06
CA VAL A 140 -3.41 16.73 17.07
C VAL A 140 -2.66 16.83 18.39
N PRO A 141 -2.70 17.98 19.07
CA PRO A 141 -2.10 18.07 20.41
C PRO A 141 -2.71 17.00 21.31
N LYS A 142 -1.86 16.26 22.02
CA LYS A 142 -2.35 15.35 23.04
C LYS A 142 -3.11 16.19 24.06
N GLY A 143 -4.41 15.91 24.24
CA GLY A 143 -5.21 16.59 25.24
C GLY A 143 -4.58 16.45 26.64
N ASP A 144 -4.68 17.49 27.40
CA ASP A 144 -4.24 17.50 28.80
C ASP A 144 -5.04 16.48 29.64
#